data_413cce4b25adf06846c612bdc047b119
#
_entry.id   413cce4b25adf06846c612bdc047b119
#
_cell.length_a   1.000
_cell.length_b   1.000
_cell.length_c   1.000
_cell.angle_alpha   90.00
_cell.angle_beta   90.00
_cell.angle_gamma   90.00
#
_symmetry.space_group_name_H-M   'P 1'
#
loop_
_entity.id
_entity.type
_entity.pdbx_description
1 polymer ?
#
loop_
_entity_poly.entity_id
_entity_poly.type
_entity_poly.pdbx_seq_one_letter_code
_entity_poly.pdbx_strand_id
1 'polypeptide(L)'
;MKMNSKIINLGCRLNSYESEVIRDILEKNKINNTVVVNTCAVTNLAVKKSKQIIKKIKKERPNDKILVTGCASQVEKEKFMGMKEVDRVIDNKLKTNQNSYRFNSFSFESEIKKKLKHFPHIISKLENKTRALLQIQQGCDHRCTFCIIPFGRGESVSLPIGEIVERAKTYMESGYKEIIITGVDITSYGNDLPGKPKLGEIIKRLFALVPNLKRLRLSSIDPAEIDDDLIDLICNDPRLLPHIHFSVQSGDDIILKRMKRRHLRTDVITICKKIKKNRDSITFGADFITGFPTESEEHHRNTVDLINECNFTNLHIFPFSPKNGTPASRMPQVEETIKVVRSNQLRELGKNLKLKYLNSKVGKTSKILFESYRSSYSDDFFKVFISDIDKHENKKLKGKLVEVKFYDYDDKSILAKLV
;
A
#
# COMPACT_ATOMS: atom_id res chain seq x y z
N MET A 1 12.31 -27.45 -15.32
CA MET A 1 12.57 -26.31 -16.22
C MET A 1 12.24 -25.02 -15.48
N LYS A 2 13.18 -24.07 -15.38
CA LYS A 2 12.90 -22.77 -14.77
C LYS A 2 11.93 -22.02 -15.68
N MET A 3 10.81 -21.56 -15.13
CA MET A 3 9.82 -20.78 -15.86
C MET A 3 10.44 -19.50 -16.42
N ASN A 4 10.21 -19.21 -17.70
CA ASN A 4 10.78 -18.04 -18.39
C ASN A 4 9.81 -16.84 -18.41
N SER A 5 8.71 -16.89 -17.66
CA SER A 5 7.77 -15.76 -17.53
C SER A 5 8.20 -14.79 -16.43
N LYS A 6 7.91 -13.51 -16.61
CA LYS A 6 8.30 -12.45 -15.69
C LYS A 6 7.09 -11.57 -15.33
N ILE A 7 7.01 -11.14 -14.06
CA ILE A 7 6.02 -10.17 -13.62
C ILE A 7 6.72 -8.91 -13.13
N ILE A 8 6.21 -7.77 -13.56
CA ILE A 8 6.71 -6.45 -13.20
C ILE A 8 5.59 -5.70 -12.50
N ASN A 9 5.77 -5.48 -11.20
CA ASN A 9 4.86 -4.68 -10.40
C ASN A 9 5.34 -3.22 -10.35
N LEU A 10 4.48 -2.30 -10.75
CA LEU A 10 4.73 -0.85 -10.75
C LEU A 10 3.82 -0.09 -9.80
N GLY A 11 3.06 -0.80 -8.95
CA GLY A 11 2.03 -0.23 -8.11
C GLY A 11 2.24 -0.40 -6.62
N CYS A 12 1.12 -0.27 -5.89
CA CYS A 12 1.04 -0.31 -4.43
C CYS A 12 1.17 -1.74 -3.86
N ARG A 13 0.99 -1.89 -2.53
CA ARG A 13 0.99 -3.19 -1.85
C ARG A 13 -0.06 -4.14 -2.41
N LEU A 14 -1.25 -3.62 -2.72
CA LEU A 14 -2.31 -4.41 -3.34
C LEU A 14 -1.90 -4.95 -4.71
N ASN A 15 -1.32 -4.10 -5.58
CA ASN A 15 -0.75 -4.56 -6.85
C ASN A 15 0.36 -5.62 -6.62
N SER A 16 1.16 -5.47 -5.55
CA SER A 16 2.20 -6.45 -5.22
C SER A 16 1.60 -7.81 -4.87
N TYR A 17 0.53 -7.83 -4.05
CA TYR A 17 -0.20 -9.06 -3.74
C TYR A 17 -0.79 -9.70 -5.01
N GLU A 18 -1.50 -8.91 -5.82
CA GLU A 18 -2.09 -9.37 -7.07
C GLU A 18 -1.05 -9.89 -8.06
N SER A 19 0.16 -9.31 -8.06
CA SER A 19 1.27 -9.80 -8.88
C SER A 19 1.77 -11.19 -8.43
N GLU A 20 1.76 -11.48 -7.13
CA GLU A 20 2.06 -12.83 -6.65
C GLU A 20 0.98 -13.84 -7.08
N VAL A 21 -0.31 -13.45 -7.03
CA VAL A 21 -1.40 -14.28 -7.57
C VAL A 21 -1.21 -14.57 -9.05
N ILE A 22 -0.87 -13.56 -9.84
CA ILE A 22 -0.60 -13.72 -11.27
C ILE A 22 0.57 -14.68 -11.49
N ARG A 23 1.63 -14.59 -10.67
CA ARG A 23 2.77 -15.51 -10.74
C ARG A 23 2.34 -16.96 -10.53
N ASP A 24 1.58 -17.23 -9.47
CA ASP A 24 1.05 -18.56 -9.18
C ASP A 24 0.18 -19.09 -10.34
N ILE A 25 -0.64 -18.23 -10.94
CA ILE A 25 -1.46 -18.58 -12.12
C ILE A 25 -0.58 -18.97 -13.31
N LEU A 26 0.46 -18.18 -13.62
CA LEU A 26 1.36 -18.48 -14.74
C LEU A 26 2.13 -19.79 -14.50
N GLU A 27 2.57 -20.05 -13.28
CA GLU A 27 3.27 -21.26 -12.89
C GLU A 27 2.39 -22.51 -13.00
N LYS A 28 1.21 -22.48 -12.40
CA LYS A 28 0.25 -23.60 -12.43
C LYS A 28 -0.20 -23.95 -13.85
N ASN A 29 -0.36 -22.96 -14.71
CA ASN A 29 -0.75 -23.14 -16.12
C ASN A 29 0.45 -23.33 -17.06
N LYS A 30 1.68 -23.41 -16.55
CA LYS A 30 2.93 -23.62 -17.33
C LYS A 30 3.08 -22.60 -18.49
N ILE A 31 2.66 -21.35 -18.26
CA ILE A 31 2.74 -20.27 -19.25
C ILE A 31 4.19 -19.76 -19.28
N ASN A 32 4.82 -19.82 -20.45
CA ASN A 32 6.18 -19.40 -20.68
C ASN A 32 6.27 -18.25 -21.69
N ASN A 33 7.45 -17.62 -21.82
CA ASN A 33 7.74 -16.53 -22.75
C ASN A 33 6.70 -15.40 -22.68
N THR A 34 6.32 -15.04 -21.45
CA THR A 34 5.30 -14.03 -21.19
C THR A 34 5.79 -13.06 -20.12
N VAL A 35 5.63 -11.77 -20.37
CA VAL A 35 5.87 -10.74 -19.36
C VAL A 35 4.56 -10.05 -19.02
N VAL A 36 4.18 -10.07 -17.75
CA VAL A 36 3.00 -9.36 -17.25
C VAL A 36 3.43 -8.08 -16.55
N VAL A 37 2.92 -6.93 -17.00
CA VAL A 37 3.18 -5.61 -16.37
C VAL A 37 1.93 -5.16 -15.64
N ASN A 38 1.99 -5.14 -14.30
CA ASN A 38 0.91 -4.67 -13.43
C ASN A 38 1.12 -3.19 -13.12
N THR A 39 0.32 -2.31 -13.73
CA THR A 39 0.52 -0.87 -13.84
C THR A 39 -0.16 -0.07 -12.73
N CYS A 40 0.33 1.16 -12.48
CA CYS A 40 -0.19 2.11 -11.50
C CYS A 40 -0.71 3.38 -12.16
N ALA A 41 -1.88 3.90 -11.68
CA ALA A 41 -2.53 5.11 -12.18
C ALA A 41 -2.40 6.32 -11.25
N VAL A 42 -1.83 6.18 -10.06
CA VAL A 42 -1.87 7.22 -9.01
C VAL A 42 -1.28 8.55 -9.48
N THR A 43 -0.16 8.54 -10.20
CA THR A 43 0.44 9.74 -10.78
C THR A 43 0.67 9.60 -12.29
N ASN A 44 0.76 10.74 -13.01
CA ASN A 44 1.09 10.73 -14.43
C ASN A 44 2.51 10.19 -14.68
N LEU A 45 3.43 10.46 -13.74
CA LEU A 45 4.78 9.90 -13.78
C LEU A 45 4.77 8.36 -13.72
N ALA A 46 3.93 7.76 -12.87
CA ALA A 46 3.78 6.31 -12.79
C ALA A 46 3.26 5.72 -14.11
N VAL A 47 2.30 6.38 -14.77
CA VAL A 47 1.79 5.96 -16.08
C VAL A 47 2.89 6.07 -17.15
N LYS A 48 3.62 7.20 -17.19
CA LYS A 48 4.76 7.39 -18.12
C LYS A 48 5.83 6.33 -17.92
N LYS A 49 6.21 6.07 -16.67
CA LYS A 49 7.17 5.02 -16.31
C LYS A 49 6.71 3.63 -16.75
N SER A 50 5.42 3.33 -16.60
CA SER A 50 4.85 2.05 -17.07
C SER A 50 5.05 1.87 -18.57
N LYS A 51 4.75 2.89 -19.38
CA LYS A 51 4.94 2.87 -20.84
C LYS A 51 6.42 2.74 -21.25
N GLN A 52 7.32 3.42 -20.53
CA GLN A 52 8.78 3.31 -20.77
C GLN A 52 9.30 1.90 -20.48
N ILE A 53 8.87 1.30 -19.38
CA ILE A 53 9.27 -0.06 -18.99
C ILE A 53 8.75 -1.08 -20.01
N ILE A 54 7.51 -0.97 -20.49
CA ILE A 54 6.96 -1.84 -21.54
C ILE A 54 7.85 -1.81 -22.81
N LYS A 55 8.21 -0.62 -23.28
CA LYS A 55 9.10 -0.44 -24.44
C LYS A 55 10.48 -1.07 -24.21
N LYS A 56 11.06 -0.86 -23.02
CA LYS A 56 12.34 -1.43 -22.64
C LYS A 56 12.30 -2.96 -22.66
N ILE A 57 11.25 -3.55 -22.07
CA ILE A 57 11.09 -5.01 -22.00
C ILE A 57 10.99 -5.61 -23.40
N LYS A 58 10.20 -5.01 -24.31
CA LYS A 58 10.06 -5.54 -25.67
C LYS A 58 11.39 -5.55 -26.42
N LYS A 59 12.28 -4.57 -26.16
CA LYS A 59 13.66 -4.58 -26.72
C LYS A 59 14.53 -5.68 -26.14
N GLU A 60 14.44 -5.93 -24.82
CA GLU A 60 15.23 -6.94 -24.12
C GLU A 60 14.74 -8.38 -24.39
N ARG A 61 13.43 -8.52 -24.65
CA ARG A 61 12.74 -9.81 -24.82
C ARG A 61 11.79 -9.76 -26.02
N PRO A 62 12.30 -9.65 -27.25
CA PRO A 62 11.51 -9.40 -28.45
C PRO A 62 10.49 -10.51 -28.75
N ASN A 63 10.80 -11.75 -28.38
CA ASN A 63 9.96 -12.93 -28.65
C ASN A 63 8.94 -13.20 -27.54
N ASP A 64 9.01 -12.48 -26.40
CA ASP A 64 8.06 -12.68 -25.33
C ASP A 64 6.77 -11.90 -25.60
N LYS A 65 5.65 -12.48 -25.18
CA LYS A 65 4.35 -11.81 -25.14
C LYS A 65 4.29 -10.85 -23.98
N ILE A 66 3.87 -9.62 -24.26
CA ILE A 66 3.69 -8.59 -23.22
C ILE A 66 2.22 -8.39 -22.93
N LEU A 67 1.81 -8.81 -21.75
CA LEU A 67 0.47 -8.61 -21.20
C LEU A 67 0.49 -7.44 -20.22
N VAL A 68 -0.45 -6.52 -20.36
CA VAL A 68 -0.53 -5.34 -19.49
C VAL A 68 -1.83 -5.37 -18.71
N THR A 69 -1.75 -5.10 -17.42
CA THR A 69 -2.90 -5.00 -16.52
C THR A 69 -2.68 -3.93 -15.45
N GLY A 70 -3.63 -3.76 -14.54
CA GLY A 70 -3.52 -2.83 -13.41
C GLY A 70 -4.30 -1.53 -13.62
N CYS A 71 -4.15 -0.60 -12.67
CA CYS A 71 -4.99 0.59 -12.64
C CYS A 71 -4.78 1.53 -13.85
N ALA A 72 -3.53 1.69 -14.32
CA ALA A 72 -3.27 2.59 -15.44
C ALA A 72 -3.81 2.05 -16.77
N SER A 73 -3.61 0.76 -17.03
CA SER A 73 -4.15 0.13 -18.26
C SER A 73 -5.67 0.01 -18.23
N GLN A 74 -6.30 0.02 -17.06
CA GLN A 74 -7.76 0.09 -16.97
C GLN A 74 -8.29 1.47 -17.32
N VAL A 75 -7.65 2.54 -16.81
CA VAL A 75 -8.09 3.94 -16.99
C VAL A 75 -7.76 4.46 -18.40
N GLU A 76 -6.61 4.07 -18.96
CA GLU A 76 -6.12 4.49 -20.27
C GLU A 76 -6.06 3.28 -21.25
N LYS A 77 -7.09 2.43 -21.24
CA LYS A 77 -7.09 1.14 -21.96
C LYS A 77 -6.66 1.28 -23.43
N GLU A 78 -7.27 2.19 -24.14
CA GLU A 78 -7.00 2.43 -25.58
C GLU A 78 -5.54 2.84 -25.84
N LYS A 79 -4.96 3.67 -24.97
CA LYS A 79 -3.55 4.09 -25.10
C LYS A 79 -2.57 2.94 -24.89
N PHE A 80 -2.90 1.96 -24.04
CA PHE A 80 -2.08 0.77 -23.86
C PHE A 80 -2.30 -0.25 -24.97
N MET A 81 -3.54 -0.42 -25.46
CA MET A 81 -3.85 -1.29 -26.60
C MET A 81 -3.20 -0.79 -27.89
N GLY A 82 -3.08 0.53 -28.09
CA GLY A 82 -2.42 1.13 -29.26
C GLY A 82 -0.87 1.06 -29.22
N MET A 83 -0.27 0.52 -28.19
CA MET A 83 1.18 0.32 -28.13
C MET A 83 1.58 -0.94 -28.92
N LYS A 84 2.46 -0.81 -29.93
CA LYS A 84 2.98 -1.94 -30.74
C LYS A 84 3.72 -3.01 -29.94
N GLU A 85 4.17 -2.65 -28.74
CA GLU A 85 4.89 -3.53 -27.81
C GLU A 85 3.95 -4.41 -26.98
N VAL A 86 2.64 -4.11 -26.96
CA VAL A 86 1.63 -4.77 -26.10
C VAL A 86 0.84 -5.78 -26.91
N ASP A 87 0.94 -7.04 -26.53
CA ASP A 87 0.18 -8.11 -27.20
C ASP A 87 -1.28 -8.19 -26.70
N ARG A 88 -1.52 -7.83 -25.41
CA ARG A 88 -2.86 -7.85 -24.81
C ARG A 88 -2.96 -6.97 -23.57
N VAL A 89 -4.11 -6.30 -23.41
CA VAL A 89 -4.50 -5.62 -22.16
C VAL A 89 -5.54 -6.46 -21.44
N ILE A 90 -5.26 -6.82 -20.18
CA ILE A 90 -6.16 -7.59 -19.31
C ILE A 90 -6.84 -6.60 -18.35
N ASP A 91 -8.17 -6.64 -18.29
CA ASP A 91 -8.94 -5.82 -17.37
C ASP A 91 -8.54 -6.03 -15.92
N ASN A 92 -8.51 -4.95 -15.16
CA ASN A 92 -8.03 -4.98 -13.77
C ASN A 92 -8.86 -5.93 -12.88
N LYS A 93 -10.15 -6.08 -13.17
CA LYS A 93 -11.05 -7.02 -12.48
C LYS A 93 -10.76 -8.49 -12.81
N LEU A 94 -10.14 -8.75 -13.96
CA LEU A 94 -9.90 -10.09 -14.49
C LEU A 94 -8.46 -10.58 -14.27
N LYS A 95 -7.55 -9.74 -13.82
CA LYS A 95 -6.12 -10.05 -13.74
C LYS A 95 -5.77 -11.20 -12.80
N THR A 96 -6.65 -11.55 -11.86
CA THR A 96 -6.49 -12.69 -10.95
C THR A 96 -7.29 -13.92 -11.36
N ASN A 97 -7.92 -13.88 -12.54
CA ASN A 97 -8.60 -15.03 -13.12
C ASN A 97 -7.62 -15.81 -14.02
N GLN A 98 -7.49 -17.11 -13.79
CA GLN A 98 -6.57 -17.97 -14.55
C GLN A 98 -6.82 -18.00 -16.06
N ASN A 99 -8.10 -17.90 -16.48
CA ASN A 99 -8.47 -17.94 -17.89
C ASN A 99 -8.01 -16.69 -18.66
N SER A 100 -7.76 -15.58 -17.96
CA SER A 100 -7.28 -14.34 -18.58
C SER A 100 -5.90 -14.45 -19.22
N TYR A 101 -5.14 -15.52 -18.90
CA TYR A 101 -3.79 -15.75 -19.40
C TYR A 101 -3.71 -16.82 -20.51
N ARG A 102 -4.84 -17.46 -20.85
CA ARG A 102 -4.93 -18.40 -21.97
C ARG A 102 -5.12 -17.63 -23.28
N PHE A 103 -4.31 -17.91 -24.31
CA PHE A 103 -4.36 -17.17 -25.57
C PHE A 103 -5.47 -17.60 -26.53
N ASN A 104 -6.09 -18.79 -26.31
CA ASN A 104 -7.08 -19.35 -27.21
C ASN A 104 -8.56 -19.04 -26.83
N SER A 105 -8.80 -18.16 -25.85
CA SER A 105 -10.16 -17.85 -25.37
C SER A 105 -10.58 -16.43 -25.78
N PHE A 106 -10.99 -16.25 -27.03
CA PHE A 106 -11.51 -14.97 -27.56
C PHE A 106 -12.91 -14.59 -27.06
N SER A 107 -13.65 -15.49 -26.41
CA SER A 107 -15.06 -15.30 -26.03
C SER A 107 -15.31 -14.79 -24.60
N PHE A 108 -14.26 -14.52 -23.80
CA PHE A 108 -14.42 -14.29 -22.37
C PHE A 108 -14.79 -12.85 -21.96
N GLU A 109 -14.65 -11.86 -22.87
CA GLU A 109 -14.95 -10.45 -22.53
C GLU A 109 -16.44 -10.14 -22.41
N SER A 110 -17.32 -10.90 -23.08
CA SER A 110 -18.76 -10.65 -23.09
C SER A 110 -19.55 -11.24 -21.91
N GLU A 111 -19.06 -12.30 -21.29
CA GLU A 111 -19.76 -12.98 -20.18
C GLU A 111 -19.49 -12.35 -18.79
N ILE A 112 -18.43 -11.57 -18.63
CA ILE A 112 -17.98 -11.10 -17.32
C ILE A 112 -18.51 -9.68 -16.98
N LYS A 113 -19.55 -9.21 -17.62
CA LYS A 113 -20.28 -7.98 -17.20
C LYS A 113 -21.07 -8.14 -15.89
N LYS A 114 -21.23 -9.34 -15.37
CA LYS A 114 -21.81 -9.58 -14.03
C LYS A 114 -20.80 -9.19 -12.94
N LYS A 115 -21.27 -8.53 -11.89
CA LYS A 115 -20.53 -8.12 -10.68
C LYS A 115 -19.69 -9.29 -10.14
N LEU A 116 -18.45 -9.41 -10.58
CA LEU A 116 -17.52 -10.39 -10.05
C LEU A 116 -17.03 -9.89 -8.69
N LYS A 117 -17.67 -10.36 -7.64
CA LYS A 117 -17.16 -10.32 -6.26
C LYS A 117 -16.03 -11.36 -6.12
N HIS A 118 -14.96 -11.24 -6.92
CA HIS A 118 -13.86 -12.21 -6.84
C HIS A 118 -12.64 -11.58 -6.18
N PHE A 119 -12.37 -12.05 -4.96
CA PHE A 119 -11.04 -11.94 -4.39
C PHE A 119 -10.14 -13.01 -5.02
N PRO A 120 -8.84 -12.73 -5.14
CA PRO A 120 -7.88 -13.71 -5.60
C PRO A 120 -7.93 -14.98 -4.74
N HIS A 121 -7.59 -16.12 -5.32
CA HIS A 121 -7.40 -17.35 -4.55
C HIS A 121 -6.27 -17.19 -3.51
N ILE A 122 -6.29 -18.01 -2.49
CA ILE A 122 -5.26 -18.01 -1.44
C ILE A 122 -3.94 -18.49 -2.02
N ILE A 123 -2.87 -17.77 -1.73
CA ILE A 123 -1.50 -18.16 -2.02
C ILE A 123 -0.82 -18.43 -0.68
N SER A 124 -0.44 -19.67 -0.43
CA SER A 124 0.22 -20.05 0.82
C SER A 124 1.61 -19.45 0.99
N LYS A 125 2.31 -19.17 -0.12
CA LYS A 125 3.66 -18.62 -0.11
C LYS A 125 3.82 -17.49 -1.11
N LEU A 126 4.20 -16.32 -0.61
CA LEU A 126 4.55 -15.15 -1.42
C LEU A 126 6.05 -15.18 -1.69
N GLU A 127 6.45 -15.18 -2.97
CA GLU A 127 7.86 -15.26 -3.35
C GLU A 127 8.64 -14.04 -2.84
N ASN A 128 9.77 -14.30 -2.21
CA ASN A 128 10.67 -13.28 -1.65
C ASN A 128 10.04 -12.32 -0.62
N LYS A 129 8.89 -12.67 -0.04
CA LYS A 129 8.24 -11.88 1.03
C LYS A 129 8.41 -12.59 2.37
N THR A 130 8.74 -11.82 3.39
CA THR A 130 8.82 -12.28 4.79
C THR A 130 7.56 -11.94 5.57
N ARG A 131 6.76 -11.02 5.04
CA ARG A 131 5.42 -10.65 5.56
C ARG A 131 4.35 -11.11 4.60
N ALA A 132 3.28 -11.68 5.13
CA ALA A 132 2.10 -12.02 4.34
C ALA A 132 1.25 -10.77 4.09
N LEU A 133 0.76 -10.63 2.86
CA LEU A 133 -0.19 -9.58 2.49
C LEU A 133 -1.59 -10.19 2.49
N LEU A 134 -2.46 -9.75 3.39
CA LEU A 134 -3.85 -10.19 3.51
C LEU A 134 -4.77 -9.14 2.93
N GLN A 135 -5.22 -9.35 1.71
CA GLN A 135 -6.22 -8.50 1.09
C GLN A 135 -7.59 -8.77 1.71
N ILE A 136 -8.20 -7.74 2.30
CA ILE A 136 -9.54 -7.84 2.91
C ILE A 136 -10.59 -7.01 2.16
N GLN A 137 -10.16 -6.06 1.32
CA GLN A 137 -11.04 -5.11 0.66
C GLN A 137 -10.42 -4.68 -0.69
N GLN A 138 -11.25 -4.36 -1.67
CA GLN A 138 -10.85 -3.75 -2.95
C GLN A 138 -11.89 -2.75 -3.43
N GLY A 139 -11.51 -1.88 -4.40
CA GLY A 139 -12.37 -0.81 -4.87
C GLY A 139 -12.57 0.30 -3.84
N CYS A 140 -13.33 1.34 -4.19
CA CYS A 140 -13.62 2.45 -3.28
C CYS A 140 -14.87 3.20 -3.74
N ASP A 141 -15.82 3.43 -2.83
CA ASP A 141 -17.07 4.14 -3.11
C ASP A 141 -16.94 5.66 -2.91
N HIS A 142 -15.81 6.10 -2.33
CA HIS A 142 -15.53 7.52 -2.20
C HIS A 142 -15.22 8.12 -3.56
N ARG A 143 -15.71 9.34 -3.75
CA ARG A 143 -15.55 10.12 -4.97
C ARG A 143 -14.74 11.38 -4.66
N CYS A 144 -13.55 11.18 -4.03
CA CYS A 144 -12.59 12.28 -3.84
C CYS A 144 -12.28 12.95 -5.17
N THR A 145 -12.28 14.27 -5.21
CA THR A 145 -12.25 15.05 -6.47
C THR A 145 -11.00 14.85 -7.30
N PHE A 146 -9.92 14.35 -6.71
CA PHE A 146 -8.63 14.09 -7.37
C PHE A 146 -8.40 12.62 -7.74
N CYS A 147 -9.26 11.71 -7.24
CA CYS A 147 -8.94 10.28 -7.23
C CYS A 147 -9.44 9.55 -8.47
N ILE A 148 -8.52 8.84 -9.12
CA ILE A 148 -8.81 8.00 -10.30
C ILE A 148 -9.08 6.52 -9.92
N ILE A 149 -8.90 6.14 -8.67
CA ILE A 149 -8.95 4.74 -8.24
C ILE A 149 -10.33 4.09 -8.45
N PRO A 150 -11.47 4.75 -8.19
CA PRO A 150 -12.78 4.14 -8.48
C PRO A 150 -12.96 3.74 -9.95
N PHE A 151 -12.36 4.49 -10.87
CA PHE A 151 -12.40 4.16 -12.31
C PHE A 151 -11.50 2.97 -12.67
N GLY A 152 -10.39 2.80 -11.92
CA GLY A 152 -9.45 1.71 -12.15
C GLY A 152 -9.79 0.40 -11.42
N ARG A 153 -10.53 0.47 -10.30
CA ARG A 153 -10.79 -0.69 -9.41
C ARG A 153 -12.26 -0.96 -9.13
N GLY A 154 -13.15 -0.02 -9.46
CA GLY A 154 -14.60 -0.15 -9.24
C GLY A 154 -15.03 0.14 -7.81
N GLU A 155 -16.25 -0.29 -7.49
CA GLU A 155 -16.90 -0.13 -6.19
C GLU A 155 -16.20 -0.94 -5.10
N SER A 156 -16.44 -0.55 -3.83
CA SER A 156 -15.92 -1.26 -2.65
C SER A 156 -16.51 -2.66 -2.56
N VAL A 157 -15.63 -3.64 -2.33
CA VAL A 157 -16.01 -5.03 -2.06
C VAL A 157 -15.14 -5.54 -0.93
N SER A 158 -15.77 -6.13 0.08
CA SER A 158 -15.12 -6.65 1.29
C SER A 158 -15.11 -8.18 1.30
N LEU A 159 -14.00 -8.75 1.77
CA LEU A 159 -13.86 -10.20 1.95
C LEU A 159 -14.59 -10.62 3.23
N PRO A 160 -15.47 -11.63 3.21
CA PRO A 160 -16.13 -12.13 4.42
C PRO A 160 -15.14 -12.58 5.50
N ILE A 161 -15.48 -12.38 6.79
CA ILE A 161 -14.58 -12.67 7.92
C ILE A 161 -14.10 -14.15 7.94
N GLY A 162 -14.96 -15.10 7.59
CA GLY A 162 -14.56 -16.50 7.50
C GLY A 162 -13.40 -16.74 6.56
N GLU A 163 -13.44 -16.10 5.35
CA GLU A 163 -12.34 -16.19 4.39
C GLU A 163 -11.08 -15.47 4.87
N ILE A 164 -11.23 -14.34 5.59
CA ILE A 164 -10.08 -13.62 6.18
C ILE A 164 -9.35 -14.51 7.18
N VAL A 165 -10.10 -15.18 8.05
CA VAL A 165 -9.58 -16.11 9.07
C VAL A 165 -8.86 -17.29 8.42
N GLU A 166 -9.48 -17.95 7.43
CA GLU A 166 -8.86 -19.09 6.72
C GLU A 166 -7.56 -18.69 6.01
N ARG A 167 -7.53 -17.52 5.37
CA ARG A 167 -6.31 -16.98 4.73
C ARG A 167 -5.23 -16.69 5.78
N ALA A 168 -5.60 -16.11 6.91
CA ALA A 168 -4.66 -15.83 8.00
C ALA A 168 -4.08 -17.12 8.59
N LYS A 169 -4.91 -18.15 8.84
CA LYS A 169 -4.44 -19.49 9.29
C LYS A 169 -3.45 -20.08 8.29
N THR A 170 -3.79 -20.10 7.00
CA THR A 170 -2.90 -20.60 5.93
C THR A 170 -1.54 -19.89 5.95
N TYR A 171 -1.50 -18.58 6.16
CA TYR A 171 -0.23 -17.84 6.27
C TYR A 171 0.55 -18.22 7.53
N MET A 172 -0.11 -18.35 8.68
CA MET A 172 0.55 -18.74 9.92
C MET A 172 1.13 -20.16 9.83
N GLU A 173 0.38 -21.13 9.25
CA GLU A 173 0.81 -22.48 8.96
C GLU A 173 1.99 -22.53 7.98
N SER A 174 2.02 -21.63 7.01
CA SER A 174 3.13 -21.44 6.07
C SER A 174 4.37 -20.79 6.69
N GLY A 175 4.34 -20.49 7.99
CA GLY A 175 5.49 -20.00 8.78
C GLY A 175 5.67 -18.48 8.78
N TYR A 176 4.75 -17.70 8.21
CA TYR A 176 4.81 -16.25 8.34
C TYR A 176 4.68 -15.81 9.79
N LYS A 177 5.43 -14.77 10.16
CA LYS A 177 5.43 -14.20 11.53
C LYS A 177 4.66 -12.89 11.61
N GLU A 178 4.37 -12.26 10.48
CA GLU A 178 3.69 -10.97 10.40
C GLU A 178 2.72 -10.96 9.21
N ILE A 179 1.51 -10.46 9.45
CA ILE A 179 0.49 -10.22 8.42
C ILE A 179 0.29 -8.72 8.26
N ILE A 180 0.15 -8.25 7.02
CA ILE A 180 -0.23 -6.88 6.69
C ILE A 180 -1.63 -6.92 6.08
N ILE A 181 -2.62 -6.38 6.76
CA ILE A 181 -3.94 -6.13 6.19
C ILE A 181 -3.81 -5.08 5.09
N THR A 182 -4.33 -5.39 3.90
CA THR A 182 -4.26 -4.49 2.75
C THR A 182 -5.58 -4.42 1.99
N GLY A 183 -5.79 -3.28 1.36
CA GLY A 183 -6.95 -2.97 0.53
C GLY A 183 -6.73 -1.64 -0.17
N VAL A 184 -7.76 -1.13 -0.80
CA VAL A 184 -7.79 0.23 -1.38
C VAL A 184 -8.18 1.23 -0.29
N ASP A 185 -9.19 0.88 0.51
CA ASP A 185 -9.72 1.66 1.63
C ASP A 185 -10.20 0.67 2.70
N ILE A 186 -9.27 0.23 3.54
CA ILE A 186 -9.58 -0.80 4.54
C ILE A 186 -10.49 -0.32 5.66
N THR A 187 -10.57 0.99 5.89
CA THR A 187 -11.49 1.58 6.90
C THR A 187 -12.95 1.52 6.48
N SER A 188 -13.22 1.50 5.16
CA SER A 188 -14.58 1.27 4.62
C SER A 188 -14.98 -0.22 4.60
N TYR A 189 -14.16 -1.12 5.14
CA TYR A 189 -14.46 -2.55 5.16
C TYR A 189 -15.85 -2.83 5.77
N GLY A 190 -16.55 -3.77 5.15
CA GLY A 190 -17.80 -4.33 5.65
C GLY A 190 -19.06 -3.55 5.26
N ASN A 191 -18.95 -2.36 4.68
CA ASN A 191 -20.11 -1.57 4.30
C ASN A 191 -21.04 -2.29 3.29
N ASP A 192 -20.48 -3.21 2.51
CA ASP A 192 -21.18 -4.05 1.52
C ASP A 192 -21.57 -5.45 2.05
N LEU A 193 -21.19 -5.78 3.29
CA LEU A 193 -21.49 -7.06 3.92
C LEU A 193 -22.73 -7.00 4.81
N PRO A 194 -23.45 -8.11 5.00
CA PRO A 194 -24.52 -8.20 5.98
C PRO A 194 -24.04 -7.81 7.39
N GLY A 195 -24.82 -7.02 8.11
CA GLY A 195 -24.47 -6.53 9.44
C GLY A 195 -23.42 -5.41 9.46
N LYS A 196 -22.86 -5.05 8.31
CA LYS A 196 -21.89 -3.97 8.15
C LYS A 196 -20.77 -3.96 9.22
N PRO A 197 -20.05 -5.08 9.41
CA PRO A 197 -19.01 -5.17 10.42
C PRO A 197 -17.91 -4.14 10.15
N LYS A 198 -17.38 -3.52 11.22
CA LYS A 198 -16.30 -2.53 11.12
C LYS A 198 -14.92 -3.17 11.19
N LEU A 199 -13.89 -2.42 10.78
CA LEU A 199 -12.51 -2.91 10.74
C LEU A 199 -12.01 -3.36 12.11
N GLY A 200 -12.29 -2.62 13.18
CA GLY A 200 -11.92 -2.99 14.54
C GLY A 200 -12.55 -4.32 14.98
N GLU A 201 -13.86 -4.50 14.70
CA GLU A 201 -14.56 -5.74 15.01
C GLU A 201 -13.92 -6.96 14.34
N ILE A 202 -13.61 -6.86 13.04
CA ILE A 202 -13.01 -8.01 12.35
C ILE A 202 -11.59 -8.32 12.83
N ILE A 203 -10.82 -7.31 13.23
CA ILE A 203 -9.48 -7.53 13.81
C ILE A 203 -9.60 -8.22 15.17
N LYS A 204 -10.54 -7.84 16.03
CA LYS A 204 -10.82 -8.54 17.30
C LYS A 204 -11.18 -10.00 17.05
N ARG A 205 -12.08 -10.27 16.09
CA ARG A 205 -12.45 -11.64 15.69
C ARG A 205 -11.26 -12.41 15.12
N LEU A 206 -10.45 -11.78 14.28
CA LEU A 206 -9.25 -12.38 13.72
C LEU A 206 -8.25 -12.78 14.81
N PHE A 207 -8.02 -11.93 15.80
CA PHE A 207 -7.15 -12.22 16.93
C PHE A 207 -7.68 -13.34 17.85
N ALA A 208 -9.01 -13.45 17.98
CA ALA A 208 -9.63 -14.54 18.73
C ALA A 208 -9.52 -15.89 18.00
N LEU A 209 -9.74 -15.91 16.67
CA LEU A 209 -9.79 -17.13 15.87
C LEU A 209 -8.42 -17.58 15.34
N VAL A 210 -7.41 -16.72 15.41
CA VAL A 210 -6.01 -16.99 15.00
C VAL A 210 -5.06 -16.56 16.14
N PRO A 211 -5.05 -17.25 17.29
CA PRO A 211 -4.32 -16.81 18.49
C PRO A 211 -2.79 -16.83 18.34
N ASN A 212 -2.27 -17.55 17.36
CA ASN A 212 -0.85 -17.58 16.98
C ASN A 212 -0.41 -16.38 16.11
N LEU A 213 -1.33 -15.54 15.64
CA LEU A 213 -1.04 -14.28 14.96
C LEU A 213 -0.58 -13.22 16.00
N LYS A 214 0.73 -13.03 16.12
CA LYS A 214 1.34 -12.14 17.11
C LYS A 214 1.73 -10.77 16.54
N ARG A 215 1.69 -10.59 15.21
CA ARG A 215 2.15 -9.36 14.54
C ARG A 215 1.23 -9.03 13.38
N LEU A 216 0.49 -7.95 13.53
CA LEU A 216 -0.44 -7.44 12.53
C LEU A 216 -0.08 -5.98 12.21
N ARG A 217 -0.06 -5.63 10.92
CA ARG A 217 0.01 -4.26 10.44
C ARG A 217 -1.20 -3.90 9.61
N LEU A 218 -1.51 -2.62 9.60
CA LEU A 218 -2.50 -2.05 8.72
C LEU A 218 -1.82 -1.35 7.53
N SER A 219 -2.44 -1.37 6.36
CA SER A 219 -2.17 -0.38 5.33
C SER A 219 -2.76 0.98 5.74
N SER A 220 -2.71 1.97 4.84
CA SER A 220 -3.23 3.32 5.14
C SER A 220 -4.70 3.27 5.54
N ILE A 221 -5.06 4.03 6.56
CA ILE A 221 -6.42 4.16 7.09
C ILE A 221 -6.95 5.59 6.89
N ASP A 222 -8.25 5.71 6.66
CA ASP A 222 -8.92 7.01 6.54
C ASP A 222 -9.32 7.51 7.94
N PRO A 223 -8.87 8.70 8.38
CA PRO A 223 -9.23 9.25 9.69
C PRO A 223 -10.74 9.34 9.94
N ALA A 224 -11.54 9.56 8.89
CA ALA A 224 -12.99 9.70 9.00
C ALA A 224 -13.77 8.43 9.39
N GLU A 225 -13.14 7.26 9.26
CA GLU A 225 -13.83 5.97 9.39
C GLU A 225 -13.21 5.04 10.44
N ILE A 226 -12.39 5.59 11.31
CA ILE A 226 -11.79 4.83 12.42
C ILE A 226 -12.86 4.59 13.46
N ASP A 227 -13.20 3.32 13.70
CA ASP A 227 -14.14 2.93 14.74
C ASP A 227 -13.48 2.80 16.12
N ASP A 228 -14.29 2.82 17.19
CA ASP A 228 -13.80 2.78 18.58
C ASP A 228 -13.07 1.48 18.91
N ASP A 229 -13.50 0.34 18.35
CA ASP A 229 -12.84 -0.94 18.51
C ASP A 229 -11.43 -0.91 17.89
N LEU A 230 -11.28 -0.24 16.74
CA LEU A 230 -9.98 -0.06 16.11
C LEU A 230 -9.06 0.84 16.94
N ILE A 231 -9.59 1.92 17.51
CA ILE A 231 -8.83 2.80 18.42
C ILE A 231 -8.37 2.01 19.65
N ASP A 232 -9.26 1.22 20.25
CA ASP A 232 -8.93 0.39 21.41
C ASP A 232 -7.80 -0.60 21.10
N LEU A 233 -7.89 -1.30 19.96
CA LEU A 233 -6.83 -2.21 19.50
C LEU A 233 -5.49 -1.50 19.26
N ILE A 234 -5.50 -0.33 18.63
CA ILE A 234 -4.30 0.47 18.39
C ILE A 234 -3.65 0.87 19.70
N CYS A 235 -4.44 1.26 20.69
CA CYS A 235 -3.95 1.70 21.99
C CYS A 235 -3.44 0.53 22.84
N ASN A 236 -4.15 -0.59 22.88
CA ASN A 236 -4.03 -1.57 23.95
C ASN A 236 -3.54 -2.96 23.50
N ASP A 237 -3.71 -3.36 22.22
CA ASP A 237 -3.28 -4.69 21.79
C ASP A 237 -1.85 -4.68 21.21
N PRO A 238 -0.88 -5.34 21.86
CA PRO A 238 0.52 -5.35 21.38
C PRO A 238 0.69 -6.10 20.05
N ARG A 239 -0.25 -6.93 19.64
CA ARG A 239 -0.21 -7.66 18.36
C ARG A 239 -0.42 -6.73 17.16
N LEU A 240 -1.13 -5.61 17.35
CA LEU A 240 -1.20 -4.55 16.36
C LEU A 240 0.05 -3.67 16.51
N LEU A 241 0.93 -3.74 15.52
CA LEU A 241 2.26 -3.11 15.60
C LEU A 241 2.19 -1.57 15.66
N PRO A 242 3.13 -0.92 16.36
CA PRO A 242 3.05 0.49 16.78
C PRO A 242 3.38 1.47 15.65
N HIS A 243 2.72 1.32 14.50
CA HIS A 243 2.79 2.28 13.39
C HIS A 243 1.46 2.36 12.66
N ILE A 244 0.90 3.55 12.60
CA ILE A 244 -0.34 3.83 11.85
C ILE A 244 -0.03 4.84 10.75
N HIS A 245 -0.48 4.54 9.54
CA HIS A 245 -0.38 5.43 8.38
C HIS A 245 -1.74 5.97 7.98
N PHE A 246 -1.90 7.29 7.96
CA PHE A 246 -3.17 7.96 7.67
C PHE A 246 -3.23 8.49 6.23
N SER A 247 -4.37 8.37 5.60
CA SER A 247 -4.68 9.02 4.32
C SER A 247 -5.24 10.44 4.56
N VAL A 248 -4.41 11.36 5.07
CA VAL A 248 -4.82 12.72 5.47
C VAL A 248 -5.06 13.62 4.27
N GLN A 249 -4.14 13.68 3.33
CA GLN A 249 -4.12 14.43 2.07
C GLN A 249 -3.85 15.93 2.21
N SER A 250 -4.38 16.65 3.21
CA SER A 250 -4.15 18.06 3.50
C SER A 250 -4.35 18.36 4.99
N GLY A 251 -3.68 19.39 5.51
CA GLY A 251 -3.88 19.89 6.86
C GLY A 251 -4.81 21.11 6.92
N ASP A 252 -5.51 21.42 5.85
CA ASP A 252 -6.42 22.58 5.75
C ASP A 252 -7.85 22.14 5.43
N ASP A 253 -8.83 22.61 6.20
CA ASP A 253 -10.22 22.18 6.09
C ASP A 253 -10.91 22.63 4.79
N ILE A 254 -10.50 23.79 4.22
CA ILE A 254 -11.03 24.26 2.93
C ILE A 254 -10.54 23.35 1.81
N ILE A 255 -9.26 22.99 1.85
CA ILE A 255 -8.68 22.06 0.86
C ILE A 255 -9.26 20.66 1.04
N LEU A 256 -9.41 20.15 2.27
CA LEU A 256 -10.07 18.88 2.55
C LEU A 256 -11.50 18.85 1.98
N LYS A 257 -12.27 19.92 2.18
CA LYS A 257 -13.63 20.07 1.61
C LYS A 257 -13.61 20.06 0.08
N ARG A 258 -12.67 20.77 -0.55
CA ARG A 258 -12.49 20.77 -2.01
C ARG A 258 -12.05 19.41 -2.56
N MET A 259 -11.27 18.67 -1.79
CA MET A 259 -10.89 17.28 -2.06
C MET A 259 -12.08 16.31 -1.87
N LYS A 260 -13.18 16.76 -1.25
CA LYS A 260 -14.32 15.92 -0.83
C LYS A 260 -13.88 14.87 0.20
N ARG A 261 -13.01 15.27 1.15
CA ARG A 261 -12.66 14.46 2.32
C ARG A 261 -13.74 14.58 3.39
N ARG A 262 -13.83 13.61 4.30
CA ARG A 262 -14.88 13.47 5.29
C ARG A 262 -14.42 13.76 6.71
N HIS A 263 -13.11 13.94 6.91
CA HIS A 263 -12.50 14.37 8.16
C HIS A 263 -12.09 15.85 8.07
N LEU A 264 -11.96 16.46 9.21
CA LEU A 264 -11.41 17.78 9.43
C LEU A 264 -9.97 17.66 9.99
N ARG A 265 -9.25 18.76 9.98
CA ARG A 265 -7.94 18.88 10.64
C ARG A 265 -7.98 18.45 12.11
N THR A 266 -9.00 18.92 12.83
CA THR A 266 -9.20 18.65 14.26
C THR A 266 -9.41 17.18 14.56
N ASP A 267 -10.05 16.41 13.66
CA ASP A 267 -10.28 14.98 13.85
C ASP A 267 -8.94 14.24 13.87
N VAL A 268 -8.06 14.56 12.93
CA VAL A 268 -6.70 13.96 12.85
C VAL A 268 -5.91 14.24 14.12
N ILE A 269 -5.91 15.49 14.58
CA ILE A 269 -5.22 15.90 15.81
C ILE A 269 -5.75 15.14 17.03
N THR A 270 -7.07 15.06 17.15
CA THR A 270 -7.75 14.38 18.28
C THR A 270 -7.41 12.90 18.32
N ILE A 271 -7.45 12.22 17.16
CA ILE A 271 -7.10 10.81 17.04
C ILE A 271 -5.63 10.59 17.41
N CYS A 272 -4.71 11.39 16.85
CA CYS A 272 -3.29 11.27 17.15
C CYS A 272 -2.98 11.49 18.64
N LYS A 273 -3.57 12.52 19.26
CA LYS A 273 -3.42 12.80 20.69
C LYS A 273 -4.00 11.68 21.56
N LYS A 274 -5.21 11.17 21.25
CA LYS A 274 -5.83 10.05 21.96
C LYS A 274 -4.96 8.79 21.92
N ILE A 275 -4.47 8.41 20.76
CA ILE A 275 -3.64 7.22 20.58
C ILE A 275 -2.29 7.41 21.28
N LYS A 276 -1.62 8.56 21.09
CA LYS A 276 -0.31 8.83 21.67
C LYS A 276 -0.32 8.85 23.18
N LYS A 277 -1.41 9.36 23.79
CA LYS A 277 -1.60 9.36 25.26
C LYS A 277 -1.63 7.93 25.84
N ASN A 278 -2.23 6.97 25.10
CA ASN A 278 -2.40 5.59 25.58
C ASN A 278 -1.26 4.67 25.15
N ARG A 279 -0.54 4.99 24.07
CA ARG A 279 0.57 4.19 23.55
C ARG A 279 1.70 5.10 23.05
N ASP A 280 2.57 5.50 23.98
CA ASP A 280 3.65 6.45 23.68
C ASP A 280 4.66 5.94 22.63
N SER A 281 4.87 4.63 22.52
CA SER A 281 5.76 4.02 21.52
C SER A 281 5.27 4.09 20.07
N ILE A 282 4.02 4.54 19.84
CA ILE A 282 3.43 4.55 18.49
C ILE A 282 4.03 5.66 17.63
N THR A 283 4.15 5.37 16.34
CA THR A 283 4.54 6.33 15.30
C THR A 283 3.44 6.53 14.29
N PHE A 284 3.37 7.73 13.74
CA PHE A 284 2.39 8.08 12.71
C PHE A 284 3.08 8.39 11.38
N GLY A 285 2.50 7.87 10.31
CA GLY A 285 2.80 8.29 8.95
C GLY A 285 1.57 8.90 8.30
N ALA A 286 1.76 9.67 7.23
CA ALA A 286 0.63 10.19 6.48
C ALA A 286 0.96 10.46 5.01
N ASP A 287 -0.09 10.35 4.16
CA ASP A 287 -0.06 10.78 2.78
C ASP A 287 -0.51 12.24 2.70
N PHE A 288 0.24 13.11 1.98
CA PHE A 288 -0.12 14.49 1.70
C PHE A 288 0.02 14.81 0.22
N ILE A 289 -0.92 15.62 -0.30
CA ILE A 289 -0.90 16.18 -1.65
C ILE A 289 -0.57 17.66 -1.55
N THR A 290 0.49 18.10 -2.22
CA THR A 290 0.89 19.50 -2.30
C THR A 290 0.47 20.15 -3.61
N GLY A 291 0.09 21.43 -3.58
CA GLY A 291 -0.35 22.14 -4.77
C GLY A 291 -1.65 21.57 -5.34
N PHE A 292 -2.56 21.13 -4.48
CA PHE A 292 -3.93 20.85 -4.88
C PHE A 292 -4.54 22.11 -5.50
N PRO A 293 -5.39 22.00 -6.53
CA PRO A 293 -6.02 23.16 -7.15
C PRO A 293 -6.55 24.14 -6.12
N THR A 294 -6.21 25.43 -6.31
CA THR A 294 -6.58 26.54 -5.40
C THR A 294 -5.92 26.53 -4.01
N GLU A 295 -4.91 25.71 -3.76
CA GLU A 295 -4.14 25.74 -2.52
C GLU A 295 -3.32 27.05 -2.44
N SER A 296 -3.62 27.90 -1.43
CA SER A 296 -2.85 29.12 -1.13
C SER A 296 -1.64 28.80 -0.25
N GLU A 297 -0.81 29.82 0.03
CA GLU A 297 0.30 29.69 0.97
C GLU A 297 -0.18 29.41 2.40
N GLU A 298 -1.28 30.03 2.80
CA GLU A 298 -1.91 29.80 4.11
C GLU A 298 -2.36 28.35 4.26
N HIS A 299 -3.06 27.78 3.24
CA HIS A 299 -3.49 26.40 3.25
C HIS A 299 -2.32 25.42 3.34
N HIS A 300 -1.20 25.74 2.67
CA HIS A 300 0.01 24.96 2.77
C HIS A 300 0.65 25.04 4.16
N ARG A 301 0.68 26.23 4.78
CA ARG A 301 1.16 26.42 6.15
C ARG A 301 0.34 25.60 7.16
N ASN A 302 -0.99 25.58 7.02
CA ASN A 302 -1.86 24.74 7.85
C ASN A 302 -1.48 23.25 7.75
N THR A 303 -1.02 22.80 6.58
CA THR A 303 -0.50 21.43 6.42
C THR A 303 0.83 21.21 7.14
N VAL A 304 1.75 22.17 7.07
CA VAL A 304 3.03 22.15 7.82
C VAL A 304 2.76 22.07 9.33
N ASP A 305 1.83 22.88 9.82
CA ASP A 305 1.48 22.94 11.23
C ASP A 305 0.84 21.63 11.72
N LEU A 306 -0.05 21.01 10.92
CA LEU A 306 -0.63 19.70 11.24
C LEU A 306 0.44 18.61 11.36
N ILE A 307 1.41 18.60 10.44
CA ILE A 307 2.51 17.63 10.44
C ILE A 307 3.31 17.73 11.74
N ASN A 308 3.63 18.95 12.18
CA ASN A 308 4.34 19.19 13.44
C ASN A 308 3.49 18.80 14.66
N GLU A 309 2.23 19.23 14.71
CA GLU A 309 1.34 18.97 15.84
C GLU A 309 1.08 17.48 16.07
N CYS A 310 0.92 16.70 15.00
CA CYS A 310 0.74 15.24 15.07
C CYS A 310 2.06 14.47 15.12
N ASN A 311 3.21 15.14 14.95
CA ASN A 311 4.54 14.54 14.91
C ASN A 311 4.62 13.37 13.89
N PHE A 312 4.21 13.62 12.65
CA PHE A 312 4.26 12.62 11.58
C PHE A 312 5.70 12.35 11.17
N THR A 313 6.21 11.14 11.40
CA THR A 313 7.59 10.75 11.13
C THR A 313 7.81 10.03 9.80
N ASN A 314 6.73 9.54 9.18
CA ASN A 314 6.76 8.84 7.89
C ASN A 314 5.80 9.52 6.91
N LEU A 315 6.33 10.46 6.11
CA LEU A 315 5.53 11.22 5.16
C LEU A 315 5.67 10.67 3.75
N HIS A 316 4.54 10.49 3.07
CA HIS A 316 4.48 10.31 1.62
C HIS A 316 3.93 11.59 1.00
N ILE A 317 4.78 12.34 0.30
CA ILE A 317 4.44 13.62 -0.29
C ILE A 317 4.28 13.48 -1.81
N PHE A 318 3.11 13.82 -2.30
CA PHE A 318 2.73 13.77 -3.69
C PHE A 318 2.42 15.17 -4.21
N PRO A 319 3.19 15.71 -5.17
CA PRO A 319 2.71 16.90 -5.91
C PRO A 319 1.42 16.51 -6.63
N PHE A 320 0.43 17.39 -6.60
CA PHE A 320 -0.85 17.16 -7.27
C PHE A 320 -0.63 16.84 -8.74
N SER A 321 -1.22 15.74 -9.20
CA SER A 321 -1.13 15.25 -10.57
C SER A 321 -2.52 15.18 -11.18
N PRO A 322 -2.94 16.11 -12.04
CA PRO A 322 -4.28 16.11 -12.61
C PRO A 322 -4.55 14.84 -13.41
N LYS A 323 -5.71 14.23 -13.17
CA LYS A 323 -6.16 13.02 -13.87
C LYS A 323 -7.38 13.35 -14.71
N ASN A 324 -7.30 13.10 -16.00
CA ASN A 324 -8.43 13.29 -16.91
C ASN A 324 -9.67 12.56 -16.40
N GLY A 325 -10.82 13.24 -16.45
CA GLY A 325 -12.09 12.73 -15.92
C GLY A 325 -12.35 13.01 -14.44
N THR A 326 -11.35 13.48 -13.67
CA THR A 326 -11.56 13.87 -12.27
C THR A 326 -11.99 15.34 -12.16
N PRO A 327 -12.86 15.71 -11.18
CA PRO A 327 -13.25 17.11 -10.98
C PRO A 327 -12.07 18.05 -10.76
N ALA A 328 -11.09 17.66 -9.96
CA ALA A 328 -9.92 18.48 -9.64
C ALA A 328 -9.04 18.81 -10.86
N SER A 329 -9.09 18.01 -11.94
CA SER A 329 -8.35 18.32 -13.16
C SER A 329 -8.88 19.54 -13.93
N ARG A 330 -10.11 19.95 -13.64
CA ARG A 330 -10.80 21.11 -14.26
C ARG A 330 -10.80 22.36 -13.38
N MET A 331 -10.29 22.26 -12.15
CA MET A 331 -10.16 23.39 -11.23
C MET A 331 -8.91 24.25 -11.59
N PRO A 332 -8.84 25.53 -11.15
CA PRO A 332 -7.65 26.36 -11.31
C PRO A 332 -6.41 25.69 -10.70
N GLN A 333 -5.40 25.42 -11.53
CA GLN A 333 -4.21 24.68 -11.12
C GLN A 333 -3.19 25.60 -10.44
N VAL A 334 -2.49 25.08 -9.44
CA VAL A 334 -1.29 25.71 -8.87
C VAL A 334 -0.12 25.48 -9.83
N GLU A 335 0.76 26.47 -9.96
CA GLU A 335 1.95 26.37 -10.79
C GLU A 335 2.87 25.21 -10.39
N GLU A 336 3.50 24.58 -11.36
CA GLU A 336 4.34 23.40 -11.13
C GLU A 336 5.55 23.71 -10.23
N THR A 337 6.14 24.89 -10.39
CA THR A 337 7.22 25.39 -9.54
C THR A 337 6.82 25.47 -8.08
N ILE A 338 5.64 25.97 -7.78
CA ILE A 338 5.10 26.06 -6.42
C ILE A 338 4.86 24.65 -5.83
N LYS A 339 4.29 23.72 -6.63
CA LYS A 339 4.10 22.32 -6.20
C LYS A 339 5.43 21.67 -5.80
N VAL A 340 6.48 21.89 -6.59
CA VAL A 340 7.82 21.34 -6.32
C VAL A 340 8.40 21.93 -5.03
N VAL A 341 8.33 23.25 -4.85
CA VAL A 341 8.83 23.95 -3.66
C VAL A 341 8.12 23.40 -2.41
N ARG A 342 6.78 23.38 -2.40
CA ARG A 342 5.98 22.87 -1.29
C ARG A 342 6.25 21.41 -0.99
N SER A 343 6.39 20.58 -2.04
CA SER A 343 6.73 19.16 -1.86
C SER A 343 8.10 18.96 -1.19
N ASN A 344 9.09 19.76 -1.58
CA ASN A 344 10.44 19.67 -1.01
C ASN A 344 10.44 20.16 0.44
N GLN A 345 9.70 21.21 0.77
CA GLN A 345 9.54 21.71 2.12
C GLN A 345 8.95 20.63 3.06
N LEU A 346 7.85 19.95 2.65
CA LEU A 346 7.26 18.88 3.45
C LEU A 346 8.18 17.65 3.56
N ARG A 347 8.95 17.31 2.51
CA ARG A 347 9.92 16.20 2.57
C ARG A 347 11.04 16.50 3.56
N GLU A 348 11.57 17.73 3.55
CA GLU A 348 12.60 18.15 4.50
C GLU A 348 12.07 18.14 5.94
N LEU A 349 10.85 18.67 6.16
CA LEU A 349 10.20 18.61 7.47
C LEU A 349 10.06 17.15 7.94
N GLY A 350 9.54 16.27 7.09
CA GLY A 350 9.40 14.84 7.43
C GLY A 350 10.74 14.15 7.71
N LYS A 351 11.79 14.50 6.96
CA LYS A 351 13.15 14.03 7.21
C LYS A 351 13.64 14.45 8.61
N ASN A 352 13.46 15.71 8.98
CA ASN A 352 13.89 16.25 10.27
C ASN A 352 13.14 15.58 11.43
N LEU A 353 11.82 15.42 11.33
CA LEU A 353 11.02 14.71 12.34
C LEU A 353 11.44 13.24 12.47
N LYS A 354 11.68 12.57 11.35
CA LYS A 354 12.20 11.20 11.31
C LYS A 354 13.56 11.09 12.00
N LEU A 355 14.52 11.95 11.66
CA LEU A 355 15.86 11.94 12.28
C LEU A 355 15.80 12.17 13.77
N LYS A 356 15.00 13.13 14.24
CA LYS A 356 14.75 13.37 15.67
C LYS A 356 14.23 12.10 16.36
N TYR A 357 13.28 11.40 15.71
CA TYR A 357 12.76 10.15 16.26
C TYR A 357 13.81 9.05 16.27
N LEU A 358 14.58 8.84 15.20
CA LEU A 358 15.62 7.82 15.12
C LEU A 358 16.71 8.05 16.18
N ASN A 359 17.11 9.31 16.42
CA ASN A 359 18.02 9.66 17.49
C ASN A 359 17.53 9.17 18.86
N SER A 360 16.23 9.30 19.14
CA SER A 360 15.63 8.83 20.40
C SER A 360 15.64 7.32 20.59
N LYS A 361 15.92 6.56 19.52
CA LYS A 361 16.02 5.09 19.53
C LYS A 361 17.44 4.57 19.77
N VAL A 362 18.45 5.38 19.58
CA VAL A 362 19.84 4.98 19.80
C VAL A 362 20.03 4.49 21.24
N GLY A 363 20.76 3.39 21.41
CA GLY A 363 20.96 2.71 22.69
C GLY A 363 19.88 1.72 23.09
N LYS A 364 18.69 1.74 22.45
CA LYS A 364 17.56 0.83 22.77
C LYS A 364 17.67 -0.50 22.01
N THR A 365 17.07 -1.53 22.58
CA THR A 365 16.88 -2.84 21.93
C THR A 365 15.48 -2.94 21.30
N SER A 366 15.34 -3.74 20.27
CA SER A 366 14.05 -4.01 19.61
C SER A 366 14.04 -5.39 18.98
N LYS A 367 12.86 -6.04 18.96
CA LYS A 367 12.63 -7.24 18.14
C LYS A 367 12.21 -6.79 16.76
N ILE A 368 12.83 -7.36 15.74
CA ILE A 368 12.51 -7.08 14.34
C ILE A 368 12.24 -8.36 13.57
N LEU A 369 11.39 -8.29 12.54
CA LEU A 369 11.29 -9.37 11.57
C LEU A 369 12.41 -9.19 10.53
N PHE A 370 13.35 -10.14 10.52
CA PHE A 370 14.50 -10.08 9.65
C PHE A 370 14.13 -10.38 8.20
N GLU A 371 14.35 -9.44 7.30
CA GLU A 371 14.16 -9.61 5.85
C GLU A 371 15.49 -9.76 5.13
N SER A 372 16.41 -8.87 5.42
CA SER A 372 17.81 -8.88 5.03
C SER A 372 18.61 -7.94 5.92
N TYR A 373 19.91 -8.08 5.97
CA TYR A 373 20.77 -7.17 6.75
C TYR A 373 20.67 -5.71 6.29
N ARG A 374 20.35 -5.46 5.03
CA ARG A 374 20.23 -4.11 4.44
C ARG A 374 18.84 -3.51 4.48
N SER A 375 17.81 -4.28 4.78
CA SER A 375 16.43 -3.83 4.56
C SER A 375 15.41 -4.56 5.44
N SER A 376 15.70 -4.71 6.73
CA SER A 376 14.70 -5.09 7.73
C SER A 376 13.92 -3.87 8.21
N TYR A 377 12.83 -4.09 8.96
CA TYR A 377 12.02 -3.01 9.52
C TYR A 377 11.72 -3.28 11.00
N SER A 378 11.85 -2.23 11.80
CA SER A 378 11.44 -2.23 13.20
C SER A 378 9.92 -2.33 13.36
N ASP A 379 9.44 -2.56 14.59
CA ASP A 379 8.01 -2.65 14.90
C ASP A 379 7.28 -1.35 14.60
N ASP A 380 7.91 -0.22 14.80
CA ASP A 380 7.45 1.13 14.51
C ASP A 380 7.74 1.59 13.05
N PHE A 381 8.06 0.62 12.17
CA PHE A 381 8.15 0.74 10.72
C PHE A 381 9.29 1.60 10.17
N PHE A 382 10.42 1.69 10.89
CA PHE A 382 11.64 2.28 10.35
C PHE A 382 12.57 1.23 9.75
N LYS A 383 13.25 1.61 8.68
CA LYS A 383 14.23 0.74 8.04
C LYS A 383 15.41 0.52 8.98
N VAL A 384 15.82 -0.74 9.11
CA VAL A 384 16.94 -1.17 9.95
C VAL A 384 18.03 -1.75 9.04
N PHE A 385 19.26 -1.25 9.22
CA PHE A 385 20.47 -1.82 8.65
C PHE A 385 21.24 -2.54 9.76
N ILE A 386 21.60 -3.82 9.56
CA ILE A 386 22.32 -4.63 10.54
C ILE A 386 23.72 -4.86 10.01
N SER A 387 24.73 -4.40 10.73
CA SER A 387 26.12 -4.30 10.26
C SER A 387 26.95 -5.58 10.41
N ASP A 388 26.63 -6.43 11.37
CA ASP A 388 27.39 -7.58 11.81
C ASP A 388 26.91 -8.92 11.27
N ILE A 389 26.31 -8.93 10.06
CA ILE A 389 25.75 -10.13 9.42
C ILE A 389 26.43 -10.40 8.10
N ASP A 390 26.93 -11.61 7.93
CA ASP A 390 27.45 -12.11 6.67
C ASP A 390 26.36 -12.66 5.72
N LYS A 391 26.77 -13.11 4.52
CA LYS A 391 25.84 -13.65 3.52
C LYS A 391 25.16 -14.96 3.96
N HIS A 392 25.85 -15.79 4.74
CA HIS A 392 25.32 -17.08 5.21
C HIS A 392 24.28 -16.85 6.30
N GLU A 393 24.61 -16.03 7.29
CA GLU A 393 23.67 -15.66 8.38
C GLU A 393 22.44 -14.92 7.85
N ASN A 394 22.62 -14.03 6.88
CA ASN A 394 21.52 -13.35 6.20
C ASN A 394 20.47 -14.34 5.63
N LYS A 395 20.91 -15.45 5.04
CA LYS A 395 20.02 -16.49 4.52
C LYS A 395 19.35 -17.28 5.64
N LYS A 396 20.09 -17.61 6.70
CA LYS A 396 19.62 -18.37 7.87
C LYS A 396 18.58 -17.61 8.71
N LEU A 397 18.71 -16.28 8.81
CA LEU A 397 17.84 -15.42 9.63
C LEU A 397 16.59 -14.96 8.90
N LYS A 398 16.56 -15.02 7.58
CA LYS A 398 15.42 -14.53 6.79
C LYS A 398 14.08 -15.12 7.26
N GLY A 399 13.13 -14.25 7.58
CA GLY A 399 11.79 -14.61 8.09
C GLY A 399 11.73 -14.91 9.59
N LYS A 400 12.85 -14.81 10.32
CA LYS A 400 12.88 -15.00 11.78
C LYS A 400 12.72 -13.66 12.51
N LEU A 401 12.24 -13.73 13.74
CA LEU A 401 12.29 -12.61 14.68
C LEU A 401 13.66 -12.63 15.35
N VAL A 402 14.36 -11.51 15.30
CA VAL A 402 15.68 -11.32 15.91
C VAL A 402 15.67 -10.11 16.82
N GLU A 403 16.48 -10.13 17.86
CA GLU A 403 16.70 -9.01 18.75
C GLU A 403 17.91 -8.21 18.28
N VAL A 404 17.78 -6.89 18.22
CA VAL A 404 18.83 -5.98 17.76
C VAL A 404 18.99 -4.82 18.74
N LYS A 405 20.22 -4.33 18.89
CA LYS A 405 20.54 -3.08 19.61
C LYS A 405 20.85 -1.98 18.61
N PHE A 406 20.14 -0.88 18.70
CA PHE A 406 20.38 0.30 17.86
C PHE A 406 21.59 1.09 18.40
N TYR A 407 22.55 1.41 17.53
CA TYR A 407 23.77 2.10 17.96
C TYR A 407 24.00 3.44 17.25
N ASP A 408 23.36 3.65 16.07
CA ASP A 408 23.47 4.88 15.29
C ASP A 408 22.34 4.96 14.28
N TYR A 409 22.28 6.02 13.46
CA TYR A 409 21.31 6.19 12.36
C TYR A 409 21.87 7.07 11.25
N ASP A 410 21.30 6.94 10.05
CA ASP A 410 21.51 7.82 8.92
C ASP A 410 20.16 8.37 8.40
N ASP A 411 20.17 9.11 7.29
CA ASP A 411 18.96 9.66 6.68
C ASP A 411 17.98 8.60 6.12
N LYS A 412 18.44 7.35 5.96
CA LYS A 412 17.68 6.24 5.38
C LYS A 412 17.22 5.23 6.41
N SER A 413 18.07 4.92 7.41
CA SER A 413 17.89 3.77 8.30
C SER A 413 18.44 4.04 9.71
N ILE A 414 17.98 3.23 10.66
CA ILE A 414 18.64 3.07 11.94
C ILE A 414 19.65 1.92 11.85
N LEU A 415 20.83 2.13 12.41
CA LEU A 415 21.94 1.16 12.39
C LEU A 415 21.87 0.27 13.62
N ALA A 416 22.00 -1.04 13.44
CA ALA A 416 21.82 -2.02 14.48
C ALA A 416 22.88 -3.13 14.44
N LYS A 417 23.06 -3.79 15.60
CA LYS A 417 23.79 -5.06 15.74
C LYS A 417 22.85 -6.10 16.33
N LEU A 418 23.11 -7.38 16.04
CA LEU A 418 22.43 -8.48 16.75
C LEU A 418 22.80 -8.46 18.24
N VAL A 419 21.82 -8.87 19.08
CA VAL A 419 22.02 -9.07 20.52
C VAL A 419 22.21 -10.55 20.81
#